data_a7f68daf30888d08e82d8f98318bea4f
#
_entry.id   a7f68daf30888d08e82d8f98318bea4f
#
_cell.length_a   1.000
_cell.length_b   1.000
_cell.length_c   1.000
_cell.angle_alpha   90.00
_cell.angle_beta   90.00
_cell.angle_gamma   90.00
#
_symmetry.space_group_name_H-M   'P 1'
#
loop_
_entity.id
_entity.type
_entity.pdbx_description
1 polymer ?
#
loop_
_entity_poly.entity_id
_entity_poly.type
_entity_poly.pdbx_seq_one_letter_code
_entity_poly.pdbx_strand_id
1 'polypeptide(L)'
;MTTPPTGHPGQQFDHVKAASLPQPYAAGRYNPTVLAVCQGLFTCAISIDLTLTALTGWQLAPDKSLATLPFALITVAGALVTWFAAFLIQRLGRRLSFALGAASCCVGGLVSVWSIWHGDFWTFCAGTALVGVFQAFAQYYRLAAADAVSDEFKSRAISTVLAGGVIAAIAGPALAAWSKDLFPSALFAGAYLVVAVMGALSVLVLLLLYRDVAPSQGSADAGAQASAPARTLGRIARTPVFIASVANNVAGSMVMMFIMTAAPLAAVACHHRIDDGAAIIQWHLVGMYAPSFFAGRLVKRFGLGAVLMAGLALNLACAVTAMASTSLPAFYAALLFLGIGWNFMFVGGTTLLARSYTPSEQAKTQGFSELLRYAATALATLGAGPLLARFGWQTLNVAILPILLLSALATAYWMLGQRAGQPRPA
;
A
#
# COMPACT_ATOMS: atom_id res chain seq x y z
N MET A 1 -22.68 78.92 -29.74
CA MET A 1 -21.46 78.95 -28.98
C MET A 1 -21.80 78.63 -27.55
N THR A 2 -21.77 77.37 -27.18
CA THR A 2 -21.93 76.93 -25.75
C THR A 2 -21.13 75.67 -25.60
N THR A 3 -20.11 75.71 -24.83
CA THR A 3 -19.24 74.60 -24.42
C THR A 3 -20.00 73.71 -23.39
N PRO A 4 -19.87 72.37 -23.43
CA PRO A 4 -20.39 71.50 -22.40
C PRO A 4 -19.37 71.28 -21.27
N PRO A 5 -19.77 71.01 -20.03
CA PRO A 5 -18.88 70.80 -18.88
C PRO A 5 -18.36 69.36 -18.85
N THR A 6 -17.06 69.23 -18.56
CA THR A 6 -16.35 67.99 -18.25
C THR A 6 -16.74 67.53 -16.85
N GLY A 7 -17.41 66.39 -16.74
CA GLY A 7 -17.60 65.66 -15.48
C GLY A 7 -16.75 64.39 -15.48
N HIS A 8 -15.75 64.28 -14.61
CA HIS A 8 -15.04 63.04 -14.29
C HIS A 8 -15.92 62.23 -13.31
N PRO A 9 -16.24 60.95 -13.62
CA PRO A 9 -16.78 60.05 -12.61
C PRO A 9 -15.61 59.45 -11.82
N GLY A 10 -15.60 59.74 -10.52
CA GLY A 10 -14.69 59.12 -9.56
C GLY A 10 -14.86 57.63 -9.56
N GLN A 11 -13.74 56.93 -9.74
CA GLN A 11 -13.64 55.50 -9.51
C GLN A 11 -13.84 55.22 -8.02
N GLN A 12 -15.03 54.77 -7.67
CA GLN A 12 -15.30 54.09 -6.42
C GLN A 12 -14.56 52.75 -6.46
N PHE A 13 -13.39 52.66 -5.82
CA PHE A 13 -12.79 51.39 -5.48
C PHE A 13 -13.70 50.71 -4.47
N ASP A 14 -14.64 49.92 -4.93
CA ASP A 14 -15.33 48.93 -4.12
C ASP A 14 -14.29 48.01 -3.50
N HIS A 15 -14.12 48.13 -2.19
CA HIS A 15 -13.45 47.15 -1.36
C HIS A 15 -14.17 45.82 -1.59
N VAL A 16 -13.59 44.98 -2.47
CA VAL A 16 -13.96 43.56 -2.57
C VAL A 16 -13.65 42.97 -1.20
N LYS A 17 -14.69 42.87 -0.35
CA LYS A 17 -14.65 42.10 0.87
C LYS A 17 -14.09 40.72 0.50
N ALA A 18 -12.91 40.42 1.07
CA ALA A 18 -12.37 39.08 1.03
C ALA A 18 -13.48 38.10 1.39
N ALA A 19 -13.99 37.39 0.42
CA ALA A 19 -15.02 36.39 0.62
C ALA A 19 -14.44 35.36 1.60
N SER A 20 -14.97 35.36 2.82
CA SER A 20 -14.63 34.35 3.81
C SER A 20 -14.91 32.98 3.19
N LEU A 21 -13.88 32.13 3.07
CA LEU A 21 -14.02 30.75 2.60
C LEU A 21 -15.21 30.09 3.28
N PRO A 22 -16.02 29.29 2.56
CA PRO A 22 -17.16 28.60 3.14
C PRO A 22 -16.76 27.83 4.38
N GLN A 23 -17.47 28.02 5.48
CA GLN A 23 -17.20 27.45 6.81
C GLN A 23 -16.85 25.95 6.87
N PRO A 24 -17.36 25.03 5.96
CA PRO A 24 -16.99 23.61 5.98
C PRO A 24 -15.52 23.34 5.71
N TYR A 25 -14.85 24.14 4.87
CA TYR A 25 -13.42 23.99 4.58
C TYR A 25 -12.49 24.38 5.72
N ALA A 26 -12.92 25.32 6.58
CA ALA A 26 -12.14 25.71 7.75
C ALA A 26 -12.08 24.59 8.81
N ALA A 27 -13.13 23.80 8.95
CA ALA A 27 -13.21 22.72 9.95
C ALA A 27 -12.32 21.50 9.63
N GLY A 28 -12.12 21.19 8.34
CA GLY A 28 -11.34 20.04 7.90
C GLY A 28 -9.89 20.33 7.48
N ARG A 29 -9.44 21.56 7.62
CA ARG A 29 -8.13 22.05 7.14
C ARG A 29 -6.94 21.22 7.62
N TYR A 30 -7.01 20.65 8.79
CA TYR A 30 -5.96 19.82 9.38
C TYR A 30 -6.14 18.32 9.12
N ASN A 31 -7.25 17.89 8.53
CA ASN A 31 -7.52 16.47 8.27
C ASN A 31 -6.39 15.76 7.50
N PRO A 32 -5.76 16.34 6.44
CA PRO A 32 -4.65 15.69 5.77
C PRO A 32 -3.47 15.40 6.70
N THR A 33 -3.14 16.32 7.62
CA THR A 33 -2.06 16.11 8.60
C THR A 33 -2.44 15.09 9.66
N VAL A 34 -3.69 15.14 10.16
CA VAL A 34 -4.21 14.14 11.11
C VAL A 34 -4.16 12.75 10.51
N LEU A 35 -4.61 12.61 9.26
CA LEU A 35 -4.59 11.33 8.55
C LEU A 35 -3.17 10.89 8.17
N ALA A 36 -2.22 11.81 7.98
CA ALA A 36 -0.81 11.49 7.81
C ALA A 36 -0.20 10.86 9.06
N VAL A 37 -0.54 11.39 10.25
CA VAL A 37 -0.14 10.80 11.54
C VAL A 37 -0.76 9.40 11.69
N CYS A 38 -2.06 9.24 11.43
CA CYS A 38 -2.73 7.95 11.49
C CYS A 38 -2.15 6.94 10.47
N GLN A 39 -1.78 7.41 9.27
CA GLN A 39 -1.09 6.58 8.27
C GLN A 39 0.29 6.15 8.77
N GLY A 40 1.01 7.04 9.44
CA GLY A 40 2.28 6.71 10.07
C GLY A 40 2.13 5.64 11.15
N LEU A 41 1.18 5.79 12.07
CA LEU A 41 0.89 4.81 13.12
C LEU A 41 0.48 3.45 12.54
N PHE A 42 -0.41 3.45 11.53
CA PHE A 42 -0.78 2.24 10.79
C PHE A 42 0.43 1.56 10.14
N THR A 43 1.27 2.35 9.43
CA THR A 43 2.43 1.79 8.73
C THR A 43 3.47 1.25 9.71
N CYS A 44 3.66 1.87 10.88
CA CYS A 44 4.48 1.32 11.96
C CYS A 44 3.96 -0.04 12.43
N ALA A 45 2.65 -0.14 12.72
CA ALA A 45 2.05 -1.39 13.16
C ALA A 45 2.24 -2.51 12.12
N ILE A 46 1.90 -2.25 10.85
CA ILE A 46 2.08 -3.23 9.76
C ILE A 46 3.55 -3.59 9.53
N SER A 47 4.49 -2.65 9.71
CA SER A 47 5.91 -2.94 9.56
C SER A 47 6.44 -3.86 10.68
N ILE A 48 5.92 -3.73 11.91
CA ILE A 48 6.18 -4.66 13.01
C ILE A 48 5.65 -6.04 12.66
N ASP A 49 4.39 -6.12 12.23
CA ASP A 49 3.78 -7.38 11.81
C ASP A 49 4.55 -8.05 10.67
N LEU A 50 4.95 -7.28 9.67
CA LEU A 50 5.72 -7.76 8.53
C LEU A 50 7.07 -8.35 8.96
N THR A 51 7.69 -7.76 9.96
CA THR A 51 9.02 -8.17 10.45
C THR A 51 8.95 -9.41 11.34
N LEU A 52 7.96 -9.51 12.22
CA LEU A 52 7.95 -10.46 13.32
C LEU A 52 6.83 -11.50 13.27
N THR A 53 5.71 -11.26 12.56
CA THR A 53 4.53 -12.15 12.63
C THR A 53 4.85 -13.56 12.14
N ALA A 54 5.66 -13.71 11.09
CA ALA A 54 6.04 -15.03 10.60
C ALA A 54 6.98 -15.76 11.59
N LEU A 55 7.89 -15.03 12.27
CA LEU A 55 8.78 -15.59 13.31
C LEU A 55 7.98 -16.00 14.55
N THR A 56 7.06 -15.16 15.00
CA THR A 56 6.16 -15.47 16.13
C THR A 56 5.25 -16.65 15.77
N GLY A 57 4.73 -16.66 14.53
CA GLY A 57 3.96 -17.77 14.01
C GLY A 57 4.75 -19.08 13.99
N TRP A 58 6.02 -19.03 13.58
CA TRP A 58 6.91 -20.20 13.62
C TRP A 58 7.14 -20.71 15.05
N GLN A 59 7.27 -19.78 16.02
CA GLN A 59 7.42 -20.15 17.43
C GLN A 59 6.18 -20.84 17.99
N LEU A 60 4.98 -20.30 17.71
CA LEU A 60 3.70 -20.75 18.27
C LEU A 60 3.05 -21.91 17.49
N ALA A 61 3.31 -22.01 16.18
CA ALA A 61 2.62 -22.97 15.32
C ALA A 61 2.90 -24.43 15.72
N PRO A 62 1.85 -25.28 15.84
CA PRO A 62 2.00 -26.71 16.04
C PRO A 62 2.67 -27.38 14.83
N ASP A 63 2.36 -26.92 13.63
CA ASP A 63 3.02 -27.28 12.38
C ASP A 63 3.74 -26.05 11.81
N LYS A 64 5.04 -26.17 11.58
CA LYS A 64 5.90 -25.06 11.09
C LYS A 64 5.55 -24.58 9.68
N SER A 65 4.83 -25.38 8.90
CA SER A 65 4.27 -24.96 7.61
C SER A 65 3.24 -23.82 7.75
N LEU A 66 2.60 -23.69 8.92
CA LEU A 66 1.61 -22.66 9.24
C LEU A 66 2.23 -21.34 9.73
N ALA A 67 3.55 -21.24 9.83
CA ALA A 67 4.24 -20.08 10.41
C ALA A 67 3.83 -18.73 9.78
N THR A 68 3.51 -18.69 8.50
CA THR A 68 3.11 -17.46 7.80
C THR A 68 1.59 -17.23 7.79
N LEU A 69 0.80 -18.18 8.30
CA LEU A 69 -0.66 -18.06 8.34
C LEU A 69 -1.15 -16.81 9.10
N PRO A 70 -0.61 -16.46 10.29
CA PRO A 70 -1.04 -15.26 11.00
C PRO A 70 -0.88 -13.99 10.16
N PHE A 71 0.24 -13.86 9.43
CA PHE A 71 0.47 -12.72 8.55
C PHE A 71 -0.44 -12.74 7.31
N ALA A 72 -0.70 -13.91 6.74
CA ALA A 72 -1.64 -14.07 5.63
C ALA A 72 -3.06 -13.62 6.02
N LEU A 73 -3.47 -13.89 7.27
CA LEU A 73 -4.78 -13.48 7.78
C LEU A 73 -4.94 -11.96 7.88
N ILE A 74 -3.86 -11.19 8.10
CA ILE A 74 -3.90 -9.73 8.00
C ILE A 74 -4.36 -9.32 6.60
N THR A 75 -3.74 -9.88 5.56
CA THR A 75 -4.06 -9.55 4.16
C THR A 75 -5.47 -10.01 3.78
N VAL A 76 -5.85 -11.23 4.17
CA VAL A 76 -7.17 -11.80 3.88
C VAL A 76 -8.28 -11.03 4.58
N ALA A 77 -8.13 -10.75 5.89
CA ALA A 77 -9.10 -9.98 6.65
C ALA A 77 -9.23 -8.55 6.10
N GLY A 78 -8.11 -7.91 5.76
CA GLY A 78 -8.10 -6.59 5.11
C GLY A 78 -8.89 -6.58 3.81
N ALA A 79 -8.67 -7.57 2.94
CA ALA A 79 -9.38 -7.69 1.66
C ALA A 79 -10.90 -7.90 1.86
N LEU A 80 -11.29 -8.84 2.73
CA LEU A 80 -12.69 -9.15 3.00
C LEU A 80 -13.45 -7.98 3.63
N VAL A 81 -12.80 -7.27 4.57
CA VAL A 81 -13.44 -6.18 5.30
C VAL A 81 -13.47 -4.88 4.50
N THR A 82 -12.65 -4.71 3.46
CA THR A 82 -12.60 -3.46 2.69
C THR A 82 -13.97 -3.04 2.13
N TRP A 83 -14.78 -3.99 1.64
CA TRP A 83 -16.12 -3.71 1.16
C TRP A 83 -17.06 -3.27 2.29
N PHE A 84 -16.99 -3.96 3.43
CA PHE A 84 -17.75 -3.62 4.63
C PHE A 84 -17.31 -2.27 5.22
N ALA A 85 -16.01 -1.97 5.18
CA ALA A 85 -15.48 -0.67 5.61
C ALA A 85 -16.09 0.50 4.82
N ALA A 86 -16.24 0.36 3.49
CA ALA A 86 -16.90 1.37 2.66
C ALA A 86 -18.35 1.62 3.08
N PHE A 87 -19.10 0.55 3.37
CA PHE A 87 -20.47 0.63 3.87
C PHE A 87 -20.56 1.31 5.25
N LEU A 88 -19.64 0.95 6.14
CA LEU A 88 -19.61 1.52 7.50
C LEU A 88 -19.28 3.02 7.47
N ILE A 89 -18.33 3.43 6.59
CA ILE A 89 -17.97 4.84 6.35
C ILE A 89 -19.19 5.65 5.88
N GLN A 90 -20.02 5.08 5.02
CA GLN A 90 -21.24 5.74 4.55
C GLN A 90 -22.30 5.87 5.64
N ARG A 91 -22.40 4.89 6.56
CA ARG A 91 -23.42 4.88 7.62
C ARG A 91 -23.04 5.67 8.87
N LEU A 92 -21.83 5.52 9.36
CA LEU A 92 -21.36 6.10 10.64
C LEU A 92 -20.50 7.36 10.45
N GLY A 93 -20.18 7.71 9.19
CA GLY A 93 -19.20 8.76 8.92
C GLY A 93 -17.74 8.26 9.03
N ARG A 94 -16.81 9.09 8.56
CA ARG A 94 -15.39 8.73 8.49
C ARG A 94 -14.73 8.64 9.86
N ARG A 95 -15.04 9.59 10.75
CA ARG A 95 -14.43 9.69 12.09
C ARG A 95 -14.63 8.42 12.91
N LEU A 96 -15.88 7.99 13.06
CA LEU A 96 -16.22 6.80 13.85
C LEU A 96 -15.74 5.51 13.17
N SER A 97 -15.90 5.40 11.85
CA SER A 97 -15.47 4.20 11.10
C SER A 97 -13.96 4.01 11.17
N PHE A 98 -13.18 5.08 10.99
CA PHE A 98 -11.73 5.02 11.11
C PHE A 98 -11.28 4.70 12.55
N ALA A 99 -11.95 5.27 13.55
CA ALA A 99 -11.68 4.95 14.96
C ALA A 99 -11.98 3.48 15.28
N LEU A 100 -13.08 2.91 14.76
CA LEU A 100 -13.39 1.48 14.90
C LEU A 100 -12.33 0.59 14.23
N GLY A 101 -11.88 0.96 13.03
CA GLY A 101 -10.76 0.27 12.37
C GLY A 101 -9.48 0.33 13.21
N ALA A 102 -9.13 1.47 13.77
CA ALA A 102 -7.97 1.61 14.64
C ALA A 102 -8.14 0.85 15.97
N ALA A 103 -9.35 0.82 16.53
CA ALA A 103 -9.68 0.05 17.74
C ALA A 103 -9.50 -1.45 17.52
N SER A 104 -9.82 -1.97 16.31
CA SER A 104 -9.57 -3.38 15.98
C SER A 104 -8.08 -3.71 16.02
N CYS A 105 -7.18 -2.80 15.62
CA CYS A 105 -5.73 -2.98 15.76
C CYS A 105 -5.30 -3.01 17.24
N CYS A 106 -5.84 -2.10 18.05
CA CYS A 106 -5.55 -2.11 19.50
C CYS A 106 -5.95 -3.44 20.13
N VAL A 107 -7.18 -3.89 19.90
CA VAL A 107 -7.67 -5.19 20.41
C VAL A 107 -6.85 -6.35 19.83
N GLY A 108 -6.55 -6.32 18.53
CA GLY A 108 -5.74 -7.34 17.86
C GLY A 108 -4.34 -7.46 18.45
N GLY A 109 -3.68 -6.34 18.71
CA GLY A 109 -2.39 -6.31 19.39
C GLY A 109 -2.45 -6.89 20.81
N LEU A 110 -3.46 -6.51 21.61
CA LEU A 110 -3.66 -7.06 22.96
C LEU A 110 -3.95 -8.56 22.95
N VAL A 111 -4.79 -9.04 22.02
CA VAL A 111 -5.07 -10.47 21.83
C VAL A 111 -3.79 -11.20 21.43
N SER A 112 -2.97 -10.62 20.57
CA SER A 112 -1.66 -11.18 20.19
C SER A 112 -0.69 -11.26 21.37
N VAL A 113 -0.64 -10.23 22.21
CA VAL A 113 0.13 -10.26 23.46
C VAL A 113 -0.32 -11.42 24.34
N TRP A 114 -1.62 -11.51 24.60
CA TRP A 114 -2.19 -12.58 25.43
C TRP A 114 -1.86 -13.96 24.87
N SER A 115 -1.99 -14.15 23.55
CA SER A 115 -1.74 -15.43 22.88
C SER A 115 -0.27 -15.88 23.00
N ILE A 116 0.67 -14.93 22.90
CA ILE A 116 2.12 -15.23 23.06
C ILE A 116 2.44 -15.69 24.48
N TRP A 117 1.84 -15.06 25.49
CA TRP A 117 2.01 -15.46 26.90
C TRP A 117 1.48 -16.86 27.19
N HIS A 118 0.41 -17.28 26.50
CA HIS A 118 -0.23 -18.59 26.70
C HIS A 118 0.21 -19.66 25.68
N GLY A 119 1.06 -19.27 24.70
CA GLY A 119 1.49 -20.20 23.64
C GLY A 119 0.40 -20.64 22.67
N ASP A 120 -0.67 -19.85 22.51
CA ASP A 120 -1.82 -20.21 21.68
C ASP A 120 -1.74 -19.63 20.27
N PHE A 121 -1.42 -20.48 19.29
CA PHE A 121 -1.31 -20.13 17.89
C PHE A 121 -2.61 -19.61 17.27
N TRP A 122 -3.74 -20.22 17.59
CA TRP A 122 -5.01 -19.85 16.94
C TRP A 122 -5.54 -18.50 17.42
N THR A 123 -5.37 -18.22 18.70
CA THR A 123 -5.68 -16.88 19.24
C THR A 123 -4.73 -15.83 18.67
N PHE A 124 -3.46 -16.16 18.40
CA PHE A 124 -2.55 -15.28 17.68
C PHE A 124 -3.04 -14.97 16.26
N CYS A 125 -3.50 -15.99 15.53
CA CYS A 125 -4.13 -15.82 14.22
C CYS A 125 -5.35 -14.87 14.28
N ALA A 126 -6.19 -14.98 15.29
CA ALA A 126 -7.33 -14.09 15.48
C ALA A 126 -6.88 -12.63 15.77
N GLY A 127 -5.85 -12.44 16.59
CA GLY A 127 -5.27 -11.15 16.89
C GLY A 127 -4.74 -10.46 15.63
N THR A 128 -3.96 -11.16 14.83
CA THR A 128 -3.42 -10.62 13.57
C THR A 128 -4.51 -10.34 12.52
N ALA A 129 -5.56 -11.16 12.45
CA ALA A 129 -6.71 -10.88 11.59
C ALA A 129 -7.41 -9.56 11.94
N LEU A 130 -7.50 -9.21 13.24
CA LEU A 130 -8.04 -7.92 13.69
C LEU A 130 -7.15 -6.73 13.26
N VAL A 131 -5.84 -6.91 13.18
CA VAL A 131 -4.96 -5.89 12.59
C VAL A 131 -5.27 -5.70 11.11
N GLY A 132 -5.61 -6.77 10.39
CA GLY A 132 -6.07 -6.71 9.00
C GLY A 132 -7.35 -5.89 8.81
N VAL A 133 -8.26 -5.88 9.80
CA VAL A 133 -9.44 -4.99 9.79
C VAL A 133 -9.00 -3.52 9.75
N PHE A 134 -8.03 -3.13 10.56
CA PHE A 134 -7.48 -1.77 10.51
C PHE A 134 -6.92 -1.40 9.12
N GLN A 135 -6.23 -2.32 8.48
CA GLN A 135 -5.72 -2.13 7.12
C GLN A 135 -6.84 -1.76 6.13
N ALA A 136 -8.01 -2.38 6.23
CA ALA A 136 -9.16 -2.08 5.36
C ALA A 136 -9.61 -0.62 5.47
N PHE A 137 -9.63 -0.05 6.68
CA PHE A 137 -10.01 1.35 6.90
C PHE A 137 -8.90 2.32 6.54
N ALA A 138 -7.63 2.00 6.82
CA ALA A 138 -6.49 2.86 6.52
C ALA A 138 -6.32 3.14 5.02
N GLN A 139 -6.76 2.23 4.14
CA GLN A 139 -6.77 2.45 2.68
C GLN A 139 -7.60 3.68 2.27
N TYR A 140 -8.58 4.09 3.07
CA TYR A 140 -9.43 5.25 2.78
C TYR A 140 -8.85 6.58 3.29
N TYR A 141 -7.75 6.59 4.07
CA TYR A 141 -7.18 7.83 4.63
C TYR A 141 -6.79 8.83 3.55
N ARG A 142 -6.14 8.39 2.49
CA ARG A 142 -5.72 9.26 1.37
C ARG A 142 -6.91 9.86 0.62
N LEU A 143 -7.99 9.09 0.45
CA LEU A 143 -9.22 9.59 -0.17
C LEU A 143 -9.93 10.59 0.74
N ALA A 144 -10.03 10.28 2.02
CA ALA A 144 -10.61 11.18 3.00
C ALA A 144 -9.84 12.51 3.12
N ALA A 145 -8.52 12.47 3.00
CA ALA A 145 -7.68 13.66 2.97
C ALA A 145 -7.91 14.50 1.70
N ALA A 146 -8.05 13.85 0.55
CA ALA A 146 -8.34 14.52 -0.71
C ALA A 146 -9.70 15.21 -0.71
N ASP A 147 -10.72 14.57 -0.12
CA ASP A 147 -12.08 15.11 -0.05
C ASP A 147 -12.22 16.26 0.98
N ALA A 148 -11.23 16.42 1.87
CA ALA A 148 -11.22 17.49 2.88
C ALA A 148 -10.68 18.84 2.34
N VAL A 149 -10.18 18.88 1.10
CA VAL A 149 -9.55 20.05 0.49
C VAL A 149 -10.13 20.35 -0.89
N SER A 150 -9.91 21.57 -1.39
CA SER A 150 -10.30 21.93 -2.77
C SER A 150 -9.50 21.17 -3.82
N ASP A 151 -10.00 21.07 -5.03
CA ASP A 151 -9.42 20.27 -6.14
C ASP A 151 -7.94 20.57 -6.40
N GLU A 152 -7.54 21.82 -6.28
CA GLU A 152 -6.16 22.28 -6.43
C GLU A 152 -5.19 21.61 -5.44
N PHE A 153 -5.65 21.34 -4.20
CA PHE A 153 -4.83 20.79 -3.11
C PHE A 153 -4.96 19.28 -2.93
N LYS A 154 -5.82 18.59 -3.67
CA LYS A 154 -6.07 17.13 -3.53
C LYS A 154 -4.78 16.31 -3.65
N SER A 155 -3.96 16.58 -4.67
CA SER A 155 -2.70 15.87 -4.87
C SER A 155 -1.73 16.07 -3.70
N ARG A 156 -1.66 17.30 -3.16
CA ARG A 156 -0.82 17.60 -1.99
C ARG A 156 -1.33 16.90 -0.72
N ALA A 157 -2.64 16.84 -0.51
CA ALA A 157 -3.24 16.14 0.62
C ALA A 157 -2.93 14.64 0.59
N ILE A 158 -3.08 13.99 -0.58
CA ILE A 158 -2.71 12.58 -0.77
C ILE A 158 -1.22 12.36 -0.47
N SER A 159 -0.35 13.20 -1.02
CA SER A 159 1.10 13.11 -0.79
C SER A 159 1.48 13.29 0.67
N THR A 160 0.78 14.17 1.41
CA THR A 160 0.99 14.37 2.84
C THR A 160 0.68 13.11 3.64
N VAL A 161 -0.43 12.43 3.33
CA VAL A 161 -0.79 11.15 3.98
C VAL A 161 0.26 10.08 3.69
N LEU A 162 0.69 9.95 2.42
CA LEU A 162 1.69 8.96 2.04
C LEU A 162 3.05 9.22 2.70
N ALA A 163 3.45 10.50 2.86
CA ALA A 163 4.70 10.87 3.54
C ALA A 163 4.74 10.37 4.99
N GLY A 164 3.60 10.41 5.72
CA GLY A 164 3.50 9.81 7.06
C GLY A 164 3.85 8.33 7.06
N GLY A 165 3.41 7.59 6.04
CA GLY A 165 3.73 6.18 5.88
C GLY A 165 5.21 5.90 5.58
N VAL A 166 5.88 6.76 4.79
CA VAL A 166 7.31 6.58 4.44
C VAL A 166 8.21 6.61 5.67
N ILE A 167 8.01 7.61 6.55
CA ILE A 167 8.78 7.72 7.80
C ILE A 167 8.58 6.49 8.67
N ALA A 168 7.33 6.06 8.80
CA ALA A 168 6.95 4.92 9.61
C ALA A 168 7.46 3.58 9.06
N ALA A 169 7.57 3.43 7.74
CA ALA A 169 8.13 2.25 7.11
C ALA A 169 9.59 2.01 7.49
N ILE A 170 10.34 3.07 7.75
CA ILE A 170 11.73 2.99 8.23
C ILE A 170 11.76 2.75 9.75
N ALA A 171 10.91 3.46 10.50
CA ALA A 171 10.88 3.36 11.96
C ALA A 171 10.28 2.04 12.47
N GLY A 172 9.33 1.45 11.74
CA GLY A 172 8.60 0.25 12.16
C GLY A 172 9.49 -0.96 12.43
N PRO A 173 10.36 -1.39 11.50
CA PRO A 173 11.28 -2.51 11.74
C PRO A 173 12.26 -2.25 12.89
N ALA A 174 12.71 -0.99 13.07
CA ALA A 174 13.55 -0.61 14.22
C ALA A 174 12.78 -0.74 15.53
N LEU A 175 11.51 -0.32 15.56
CA LEU A 175 10.61 -0.53 16.69
C LEU A 175 10.36 -2.01 16.96
N ALA A 176 10.21 -2.82 15.91
CA ALA A 176 10.07 -4.27 16.04
C ALA A 176 11.30 -4.90 16.72
N ALA A 177 12.50 -4.55 16.24
CA ALA A 177 13.74 -5.06 16.80
C ALA A 177 13.94 -4.64 18.26
N TRP A 178 13.61 -3.38 18.59
CA TRP A 178 13.73 -2.87 19.95
C TRP A 178 12.71 -3.48 20.91
N SER A 179 11.47 -3.64 20.47
CA SER A 179 10.35 -4.02 21.34
C SER A 179 10.16 -5.52 21.52
N LYS A 180 10.77 -6.37 20.67
CA LYS A 180 10.61 -7.83 20.74
C LYS A 180 11.07 -8.43 22.07
N ASP A 181 12.08 -7.83 22.70
CA ASP A 181 12.73 -8.31 23.93
C ASP A 181 12.26 -7.58 25.21
N LEU A 182 11.22 -6.74 25.14
CA LEU A 182 10.71 -5.99 26.31
C LEU A 182 10.26 -6.90 27.45
N PHE A 183 9.81 -8.11 27.14
CA PHE A 183 9.41 -9.12 28.12
C PHE A 183 10.31 -10.34 28.00
N PRO A 184 11.28 -10.54 28.94
CA PRO A 184 12.21 -11.69 28.87
C PRO A 184 11.52 -13.05 28.89
N SER A 185 10.33 -13.16 29.52
CA SER A 185 9.54 -14.39 29.61
C SER A 185 8.63 -14.65 28.41
N ALA A 186 8.44 -13.67 27.51
CA ALA A 186 7.51 -13.76 26.40
C ALA A 186 8.08 -12.99 25.18
N LEU A 187 9.01 -13.67 24.48
CA LEU A 187 9.62 -13.12 23.26
C LEU A 187 8.54 -12.67 22.26
N PHE A 188 8.72 -11.50 21.65
CA PHE A 188 7.78 -10.83 20.73
C PHE A 188 6.54 -10.17 21.37
N ALA A 189 6.14 -10.48 22.60
CA ALA A 189 4.95 -9.89 23.22
C ALA A 189 5.02 -8.36 23.30
N GLY A 190 6.22 -7.81 23.57
CA GLY A 190 6.46 -6.37 23.56
C GLY A 190 6.20 -5.71 22.22
N ALA A 191 6.51 -6.36 21.11
CA ALA A 191 6.27 -5.84 19.78
C ALA A 191 4.76 -5.72 19.49
N TYR A 192 3.95 -6.71 19.87
CA TYR A 192 2.50 -6.64 19.73
C TYR A 192 1.84 -5.68 20.72
N LEU A 193 2.46 -5.43 21.88
CA LEU A 193 2.03 -4.34 22.74
C LEU A 193 2.23 -2.99 22.04
N VAL A 194 3.34 -2.78 21.33
CA VAL A 194 3.55 -1.57 20.51
C VAL A 194 2.51 -1.48 19.41
N VAL A 195 2.15 -2.59 18.73
CA VAL A 195 1.03 -2.60 17.74
C VAL A 195 -0.27 -2.14 18.40
N ALA A 196 -0.60 -2.63 19.58
CA ALA A 196 -1.78 -2.23 20.34
C ALA A 196 -1.75 -0.72 20.68
N VAL A 197 -0.60 -0.20 21.10
CA VAL A 197 -0.40 1.23 21.40
C VAL A 197 -0.56 2.08 20.14
N MET A 198 -0.04 1.65 18.98
CA MET A 198 -0.24 2.36 17.70
C MET A 198 -1.72 2.43 17.34
N GLY A 199 -2.47 1.33 17.54
CA GLY A 199 -3.93 1.31 17.38
C GLY A 199 -4.64 2.28 18.33
N ALA A 200 -4.31 2.24 19.62
CA ALA A 200 -4.90 3.13 20.62
C ALA A 200 -4.61 4.62 20.36
N LEU A 201 -3.37 4.96 19.99
CA LEU A 201 -3.00 6.32 19.60
C LEU A 201 -3.75 6.76 18.34
N SER A 202 -3.94 5.87 17.36
CA SER A 202 -4.74 6.18 16.17
C SER A 202 -6.20 6.47 16.53
N VAL A 203 -6.83 5.71 17.45
CA VAL A 203 -8.16 5.98 17.97
C VAL A 203 -8.22 7.36 18.61
N LEU A 204 -7.26 7.66 19.49
CA LEU A 204 -7.21 8.94 20.19
C LEU A 204 -7.08 10.13 19.22
N VAL A 205 -6.15 10.04 18.28
CA VAL A 205 -5.91 11.06 17.25
C VAL A 205 -7.17 11.28 16.40
N LEU A 206 -7.82 10.20 15.96
CA LEU A 206 -9.03 10.27 15.12
C LEU A 206 -10.21 10.86 15.90
N LEU A 207 -10.43 10.44 17.14
CA LEU A 207 -11.55 10.94 17.95
C LEU A 207 -11.36 12.37 18.43
N LEU A 208 -10.13 12.83 18.66
CA LEU A 208 -9.88 14.18 19.17
C LEU A 208 -9.66 15.21 18.05
N LEU A 209 -8.95 14.83 16.98
CA LEU A 209 -8.44 15.79 16.00
C LEU A 209 -9.11 15.69 14.62
N TYR A 210 -9.61 14.51 14.22
CA TYR A 210 -10.29 14.38 12.93
C TYR A 210 -11.70 14.96 12.98
N ARG A 211 -12.07 15.71 11.96
CA ARG A 211 -13.40 16.31 11.82
C ARG A 211 -14.07 15.84 10.54
N ASP A 212 -15.29 15.31 10.65
CA ASP A 212 -16.07 14.97 9.47
C ASP A 212 -16.37 16.24 8.66
N VAL A 213 -16.05 16.18 7.37
CA VAL A 213 -16.38 17.23 6.39
C VAL A 213 -17.47 16.66 5.50
N ALA A 214 -18.55 17.42 5.33
CA ALA A 214 -19.60 17.04 4.39
C ALA A 214 -19.00 16.84 2.99
N PRO A 215 -19.39 15.78 2.24
CA PRO A 215 -18.89 15.57 0.88
C PRO A 215 -19.15 16.82 0.04
N SER A 216 -18.14 17.34 -0.64
CA SER A 216 -18.34 18.44 -1.58
C SER A 216 -19.28 17.96 -2.70
N GLN A 217 -20.36 18.66 -2.96
CA GLN A 217 -21.36 18.31 -4.00
C GLN A 217 -20.80 18.27 -5.42
N GLY A 218 -19.53 18.65 -5.63
CA GLY A 218 -18.87 18.60 -6.94
C GLY A 218 -18.57 17.21 -7.50
N SER A 219 -18.70 16.14 -6.70
CA SER A 219 -18.47 14.77 -7.19
C SER A 219 -19.70 14.14 -7.87
N ALA A 220 -20.90 14.70 -7.69
CA ALA A 220 -22.12 14.19 -8.29
C ALA A 220 -22.30 14.66 -9.76
N ASP A 221 -21.79 15.85 -10.09
CA ASP A 221 -21.97 16.45 -11.42
C ASP A 221 -20.93 16.02 -12.47
N ALA A 222 -19.84 15.39 -12.07
CA ALA A 222 -18.85 14.85 -13.00
C ALA A 222 -19.35 13.65 -13.83
N GLY A 223 -20.54 13.11 -13.51
CA GLY A 223 -21.18 12.00 -14.21
C GLY A 223 -22.04 12.38 -15.43
N ALA A 224 -22.30 13.67 -15.67
CA ALA A 224 -23.31 14.11 -16.65
C ALA A 224 -22.74 14.60 -18.00
N GLN A 225 -21.45 14.52 -18.25
CA GLN A 225 -20.95 14.73 -19.61
C GLN A 225 -21.15 13.44 -20.42
N ALA A 226 -21.91 13.55 -21.52
CA ALA A 226 -22.25 12.49 -22.46
C ALA A 226 -20.96 11.83 -23.01
N SER A 227 -20.43 10.86 -22.27
CA SER A 227 -19.33 10.01 -22.71
C SER A 227 -19.90 8.89 -23.57
N ALA A 228 -19.13 8.45 -24.58
CA ALA A 228 -19.42 7.25 -25.35
C ALA A 228 -19.81 6.09 -24.43
N PRO A 229 -20.69 5.17 -24.84
CA PRO A 229 -21.17 4.08 -23.99
C PRO A 229 -19.98 3.30 -23.42
N ALA A 230 -19.95 3.16 -22.09
CA ALA A 230 -18.84 2.54 -21.37
C ALA A 230 -18.63 1.09 -21.85
N ARG A 231 -17.41 0.76 -22.26
CA ARG A 231 -17.05 -0.60 -22.70
C ARG A 231 -17.31 -1.61 -21.59
N THR A 232 -17.65 -2.84 -21.94
CA THR A 232 -17.74 -3.95 -20.99
C THR A 232 -16.37 -4.27 -20.39
N LEU A 233 -16.34 -4.74 -19.15
CA LEU A 233 -15.08 -5.12 -18.47
C LEU A 233 -14.30 -6.17 -19.29
N GLY A 234 -14.98 -7.15 -19.89
CA GLY A 234 -14.35 -8.16 -20.75
C GLY A 234 -13.67 -7.57 -22.00
N ARG A 235 -14.19 -6.47 -22.55
CA ARG A 235 -13.55 -5.77 -23.67
C ARG A 235 -12.29 -5.01 -23.22
N ILE A 236 -12.35 -4.37 -22.06
CA ILE A 236 -11.20 -3.68 -21.47
C ILE A 236 -10.10 -4.68 -21.11
N ALA A 237 -10.45 -5.81 -20.49
CA ALA A 237 -9.54 -6.85 -20.05
C ALA A 237 -8.74 -7.51 -21.19
N ARG A 238 -9.24 -7.44 -22.43
CA ARG A 238 -8.54 -7.97 -23.62
C ARG A 238 -7.59 -6.97 -24.25
N THR A 239 -7.54 -5.74 -23.80
CA THR A 239 -6.62 -4.73 -24.37
C THR A 239 -5.17 -5.00 -23.91
N PRO A 240 -4.16 -4.88 -24.82
CA PRO A 240 -2.77 -5.09 -24.45
C PRO A 240 -2.28 -4.20 -23.30
N VAL A 241 -2.82 -2.98 -23.24
CA VAL A 241 -2.51 -2.01 -22.16
C VAL A 241 -2.97 -2.53 -20.80
N PHE A 242 -4.21 -3.04 -20.72
CA PHE A 242 -4.77 -3.58 -19.48
C PHE A 242 -4.03 -4.87 -19.07
N ILE A 243 -3.77 -5.77 -20.01
CA ILE A 243 -3.03 -7.03 -19.76
C ILE A 243 -1.65 -6.74 -19.19
N ALA A 244 -0.87 -5.86 -19.81
CA ALA A 244 0.45 -5.47 -19.32
C ALA A 244 0.39 -4.77 -17.95
N SER A 245 -0.61 -3.90 -17.75
CA SER A 245 -0.84 -3.24 -16.46
C SER A 245 -1.08 -4.23 -15.34
N VAL A 246 -2.08 -5.10 -15.51
CA VAL A 246 -2.46 -6.09 -14.49
C VAL A 246 -1.35 -7.09 -14.27
N ALA A 247 -0.69 -7.57 -15.33
CA ALA A 247 0.44 -8.47 -15.21
C ALA A 247 1.55 -7.89 -14.32
N ASN A 248 1.93 -6.62 -14.51
CA ASN A 248 2.95 -5.99 -13.67
C ASN A 248 2.48 -5.73 -12.25
N ASN A 249 1.26 -5.22 -12.04
CA ASN A 249 0.73 -4.94 -10.71
C ASN A 249 0.54 -6.23 -9.89
N VAL A 250 0.00 -7.26 -10.51
CA VAL A 250 -0.25 -8.56 -9.86
C VAL A 250 1.07 -9.30 -9.62
N ALA A 251 1.91 -9.46 -10.65
CA ALA A 251 3.18 -10.15 -10.51
C ALA A 251 4.10 -9.44 -9.51
N GLY A 252 4.24 -8.11 -9.62
CA GLY A 252 5.06 -7.33 -8.69
C GLY A 252 4.60 -7.49 -7.24
N SER A 253 3.30 -7.37 -6.97
CA SER A 253 2.76 -7.51 -5.61
C SER A 253 2.82 -8.95 -5.10
N MET A 254 2.54 -9.93 -5.96
CA MET A 254 2.60 -11.36 -5.61
C MET A 254 4.03 -11.78 -5.26
N VAL A 255 5.01 -11.47 -6.11
CA VAL A 255 6.42 -11.79 -5.91
C VAL A 255 6.95 -11.11 -4.67
N MET A 256 6.65 -9.82 -4.50
CA MET A 256 7.05 -9.05 -3.32
C MET A 256 6.55 -9.71 -2.03
N MET A 257 5.24 -9.96 -1.93
CA MET A 257 4.65 -10.54 -0.71
C MET A 257 5.15 -11.95 -0.45
N PHE A 258 5.34 -12.74 -1.49
CA PHE A 258 5.83 -14.12 -1.38
C PHE A 258 7.24 -14.18 -0.78
N ILE A 259 8.17 -13.41 -1.35
CA ILE A 259 9.57 -13.39 -0.90
C ILE A 259 9.72 -12.67 0.45
N MET A 260 9.10 -11.51 0.61
CA MET A 260 9.20 -10.69 1.81
C MET A 260 8.65 -11.41 3.05
N THR A 261 7.53 -12.14 2.91
CA THR A 261 6.93 -12.93 4.02
C THR A 261 7.86 -14.06 4.46
N ALA A 262 8.56 -14.69 3.53
CA ALA A 262 9.45 -15.81 3.82
C ALA A 262 10.85 -15.35 4.30
N ALA A 263 11.32 -14.17 3.91
CA ALA A 263 12.70 -13.73 4.11
C ALA A 263 13.18 -13.71 5.57
N PRO A 264 12.40 -13.20 6.57
CA PRO A 264 12.84 -13.24 7.97
C PRO A 264 13.01 -14.67 8.49
N LEU A 265 12.08 -15.57 8.13
CA LEU A 265 12.15 -16.99 8.50
C LEU A 265 13.36 -17.67 7.84
N ALA A 266 13.58 -17.40 6.54
CA ALA A 266 14.70 -17.94 5.81
C ALA A 266 16.05 -17.46 6.37
N ALA A 267 16.16 -16.19 6.75
CA ALA A 267 17.37 -15.64 7.36
C ALA A 267 17.70 -16.37 8.68
N VAL A 268 16.71 -16.54 9.56
CA VAL A 268 16.88 -17.27 10.82
C VAL A 268 17.21 -18.76 10.57
N ALA A 269 16.55 -19.39 9.59
CA ALA A 269 16.88 -20.77 9.20
C ALA A 269 18.31 -20.92 8.63
N CYS A 270 18.87 -19.85 8.07
CA CYS A 270 20.28 -19.78 7.63
C CYS A 270 21.23 -19.30 8.74
N HIS A 271 20.83 -19.40 10.01
CA HIS A 271 21.63 -19.06 11.21
C HIS A 271 21.96 -17.57 11.37
N HIS A 272 21.22 -16.66 10.73
CA HIS A 272 21.30 -15.23 11.00
C HIS A 272 20.46 -14.86 12.23
N ARG A 273 20.75 -13.71 12.83
CA ARG A 273 20.02 -13.23 14.01
C ARG A 273 18.63 -12.71 13.62
N ILE A 274 17.70 -12.72 14.56
CA ILE A 274 16.37 -12.13 14.37
C ILE A 274 16.46 -10.63 14.00
N ASP A 275 17.42 -9.91 14.58
CA ASP A 275 17.68 -8.50 14.28
C ASP A 275 18.11 -8.27 12.83
N ASP A 276 18.86 -9.23 12.25
CA ASP A 276 19.22 -9.18 10.83
C ASP A 276 18.00 -9.31 9.94
N GLY A 277 17.03 -10.16 10.33
CA GLY A 277 15.74 -10.26 9.66
C GLY A 277 14.97 -8.94 9.64
N ALA A 278 14.95 -8.22 10.77
CA ALA A 278 14.33 -6.89 10.84
C ALA A 278 15.04 -5.87 9.94
N ALA A 279 16.37 -5.86 9.95
CA ALA A 279 17.17 -4.96 9.11
C ALA A 279 17.01 -5.27 7.60
N ILE A 280 16.91 -6.55 7.22
CA ILE A 280 16.61 -6.96 5.84
C ILE A 280 15.27 -6.36 5.38
N ILE A 281 14.22 -6.46 6.19
CA ILE A 281 12.91 -5.86 5.88
C ILE A 281 12.99 -4.33 5.84
N GLN A 282 13.74 -3.71 6.73
CA GLN A 282 13.93 -2.25 6.72
C GLN A 282 14.53 -1.77 5.39
N TRP A 283 15.59 -2.42 4.90
CA TRP A 283 16.22 -2.08 3.62
C TRP A 283 15.30 -2.38 2.43
N HIS A 284 14.50 -3.45 2.52
CA HIS A 284 13.45 -3.72 1.54
C HIS A 284 12.44 -2.57 1.44
N LEU A 285 11.94 -2.08 2.58
CA LEU A 285 10.99 -0.97 2.63
C LEU A 285 11.61 0.34 2.09
N VAL A 286 12.90 0.60 2.39
CA VAL A 286 13.61 1.71 1.75
C VAL A 286 13.61 1.54 0.22
N GLY A 287 13.90 0.33 -0.28
CA GLY A 287 13.84 0.01 -1.72
C GLY A 287 12.45 0.20 -2.32
N MET A 288 11.38 -0.10 -1.56
CA MET A 288 9.99 0.10 -2.01
C MET A 288 9.61 1.58 -2.16
N TYR A 289 10.04 2.43 -1.24
CA TYR A 289 9.51 3.80 -1.17
C TYR A 289 10.47 4.86 -1.75
N ALA A 290 11.79 4.73 -1.56
CA ALA A 290 12.75 5.72 -2.01
C ALA A 290 12.71 5.96 -3.53
N PRO A 291 12.56 4.96 -4.41
CA PRO A 291 12.49 5.21 -5.84
C PRO A 291 11.27 6.02 -6.27
N SER A 292 10.19 6.06 -5.48
CA SER A 292 8.99 6.83 -5.82
C SER A 292 9.26 8.33 -6.01
N PHE A 293 10.29 8.87 -5.34
CA PHE A 293 10.68 10.28 -5.50
C PHE A 293 11.22 10.61 -6.90
N PHE A 294 11.72 9.62 -7.63
CA PHE A 294 12.30 9.83 -8.96
C PHE A 294 11.73 8.93 -10.06
N ALA A 295 10.91 7.93 -9.72
CA ALA A 295 10.29 7.03 -10.69
C ALA A 295 9.54 7.78 -11.82
N GLY A 296 8.82 8.84 -11.49
CA GLY A 296 8.15 9.69 -12.49
C GLY A 296 9.11 10.37 -13.47
N ARG A 297 10.31 10.76 -13.01
CA ARG A 297 11.37 11.34 -13.89
C ARG A 297 11.96 10.26 -14.80
N LEU A 298 12.16 9.03 -14.28
CA LEU A 298 12.64 7.91 -15.07
C LEU A 298 11.64 7.53 -16.18
N VAL A 299 10.33 7.50 -15.86
CA VAL A 299 9.27 7.27 -16.85
C VAL A 299 9.27 8.34 -17.95
N LYS A 300 9.47 9.63 -17.58
CA LYS A 300 9.56 10.71 -18.58
C LYS A 300 10.80 10.59 -19.44
N ARG A 301 11.94 10.19 -18.87
CA ARG A 301 13.24 10.15 -19.58
C ARG A 301 13.42 8.91 -20.45
N PHE A 302 13.05 7.73 -19.95
CA PHE A 302 13.32 6.44 -20.59
C PHE A 302 12.08 5.77 -21.17
N GLY A 303 10.90 6.31 -20.87
CA GLY A 303 9.62 5.72 -21.25
C GLY A 303 9.14 4.64 -20.26
N LEU A 304 7.84 4.42 -20.27
CA LEU A 304 7.15 3.55 -19.34
C LEU A 304 7.57 2.08 -19.49
N GLY A 305 7.75 1.61 -20.75
CA GLY A 305 8.16 0.24 -21.03
C GLY A 305 9.55 -0.10 -20.47
N ALA A 306 10.51 0.84 -20.59
CA ALA A 306 11.85 0.64 -20.05
C ALA A 306 11.85 0.54 -18.52
N VAL A 307 11.04 1.36 -17.84
CA VAL A 307 10.91 1.31 -16.36
C VAL A 307 10.28 0.01 -15.89
N LEU A 308 9.24 -0.49 -16.59
CA LEU A 308 8.63 -1.79 -16.29
C LEU A 308 9.63 -2.94 -16.47
N MET A 309 10.38 -2.96 -17.59
CA MET A 309 11.40 -3.98 -17.84
C MET A 309 12.55 -3.91 -16.83
N ALA A 310 12.95 -2.71 -16.39
CA ALA A 310 13.93 -2.54 -15.32
C ALA A 310 13.41 -3.10 -13.99
N GLY A 311 12.12 -2.90 -13.67
CA GLY A 311 11.47 -3.49 -12.50
C GLY A 311 11.49 -5.03 -12.54
N LEU A 312 11.17 -5.63 -13.68
CA LEU A 312 11.24 -7.07 -13.90
C LEU A 312 12.68 -7.60 -13.78
N ALA A 313 13.66 -6.91 -14.37
CA ALA A 313 15.07 -7.26 -14.28
C ALA A 313 15.60 -7.23 -12.84
N LEU A 314 15.18 -6.25 -12.05
CA LEU A 314 15.52 -6.17 -10.61
C LEU A 314 14.89 -7.31 -9.80
N ASN A 315 13.63 -7.68 -10.07
CA ASN A 315 13.02 -8.84 -9.42
C ASN A 315 13.72 -10.16 -9.84
N LEU A 316 14.18 -10.27 -11.08
CA LEU A 316 15.01 -11.39 -11.53
C LEU A 316 16.37 -11.38 -10.81
N ALA A 317 17.01 -10.21 -10.66
CA ALA A 317 18.25 -10.07 -9.89
C ALA A 317 18.06 -10.48 -8.43
N CYS A 318 16.91 -10.13 -7.81
CA CYS A 318 16.53 -10.63 -6.48
C CYS A 318 16.57 -12.17 -6.45
N ALA A 319 15.85 -12.84 -7.37
CA ALA A 319 15.79 -14.30 -7.42
C ALA A 319 17.19 -14.92 -7.61
N VAL A 320 17.97 -14.40 -8.55
CA VAL A 320 19.33 -14.90 -8.82
C VAL A 320 20.25 -14.74 -7.61
N THR A 321 20.23 -13.57 -6.95
CA THR A 321 21.03 -13.31 -5.75
C THR A 321 20.63 -14.24 -4.60
N ALA A 322 19.32 -14.42 -4.38
CA ALA A 322 18.79 -15.26 -3.32
C ALA A 322 19.06 -16.76 -3.55
N MET A 323 19.13 -17.21 -4.82
CA MET A 323 19.51 -18.58 -5.17
C MET A 323 21.01 -18.81 -5.07
N ALA A 324 21.82 -17.79 -5.36
CA ALA A 324 23.28 -17.92 -5.42
C ALA A 324 23.91 -17.97 -4.02
N SER A 325 23.33 -17.31 -3.01
CA SER A 325 23.93 -17.22 -1.68
C SER A 325 22.88 -17.00 -0.59
N THR A 326 23.14 -17.59 0.58
CA THR A 326 22.40 -17.39 1.84
C THR A 326 23.16 -16.51 2.82
N SER A 327 24.23 -15.83 2.39
CA SER A 327 24.94 -14.86 3.22
C SER A 327 24.08 -13.64 3.55
N LEU A 328 24.34 -12.98 4.65
CA LEU A 328 23.60 -11.79 5.08
C LEU A 328 23.64 -10.66 4.00
N PRO A 329 24.80 -10.34 3.38
CA PRO A 329 24.82 -9.37 2.27
C PRO A 329 23.94 -9.75 1.08
N ALA A 330 23.81 -11.06 0.78
CA ALA A 330 22.94 -11.54 -0.29
C ALA A 330 21.46 -11.32 0.05
N PHE A 331 21.05 -11.54 1.30
CA PHE A 331 19.69 -11.21 1.75
C PHE A 331 19.41 -9.71 1.61
N TYR A 332 20.33 -8.83 2.05
CA TYR A 332 20.16 -7.39 1.89
C TYR A 332 20.03 -6.97 0.42
N ALA A 333 20.92 -7.47 -0.44
CA ALA A 333 20.90 -7.15 -1.87
C ALA A 333 19.63 -7.67 -2.56
N ALA A 334 19.25 -8.92 -2.29
CA ALA A 334 18.05 -9.53 -2.87
C ALA A 334 16.78 -8.75 -2.49
N LEU A 335 16.61 -8.44 -1.19
CA LEU A 335 15.42 -7.73 -0.72
C LEU A 335 15.40 -6.25 -1.15
N LEU A 336 16.56 -5.60 -1.29
CA LEU A 336 16.65 -4.26 -1.86
C LEU A 336 16.24 -4.26 -3.34
N PHE A 337 16.75 -5.23 -4.14
CA PHE A 337 16.33 -5.40 -5.53
C PHE A 337 14.83 -5.68 -5.65
N LEU A 338 14.28 -6.52 -4.77
CA LEU A 338 12.85 -6.81 -4.70
C LEU A 338 12.03 -5.52 -4.46
N GLY A 339 12.45 -4.67 -3.52
CA GLY A 339 11.75 -3.43 -3.20
C GLY A 339 11.76 -2.43 -4.35
N ILE A 340 12.92 -2.18 -4.96
CA ILE A 340 13.07 -1.26 -6.10
C ILE A 340 12.31 -1.82 -7.31
N GLY A 341 12.44 -3.12 -7.57
CA GLY A 341 11.76 -3.80 -8.67
C GLY A 341 10.24 -3.71 -8.55
N TRP A 342 9.73 -3.98 -7.35
CA TRP A 342 8.30 -3.80 -7.05
C TRP A 342 7.84 -2.36 -7.30
N ASN A 343 8.59 -1.37 -6.82
CA ASN A 343 8.23 0.04 -7.01
C ASN A 343 8.06 0.38 -8.50
N PHE A 344 9.01 -0.02 -9.34
CA PHE A 344 8.95 0.26 -10.78
C PHE A 344 7.79 -0.45 -11.46
N MET A 345 7.54 -1.73 -11.11
CA MET A 345 6.41 -2.49 -11.65
C MET A 345 5.08 -1.90 -11.17
N PHE A 346 4.96 -1.50 -9.91
CA PHE A 346 3.74 -0.94 -9.33
C PHE A 346 3.42 0.44 -9.89
N VAL A 347 4.39 1.36 -9.89
CA VAL A 347 4.22 2.72 -10.44
C VAL A 347 3.94 2.66 -11.94
N GLY A 348 4.71 1.85 -12.67
CA GLY A 348 4.54 1.67 -14.10
C GLY A 348 3.22 0.98 -14.46
N GLY A 349 2.87 -0.09 -13.76
CA GLY A 349 1.63 -0.83 -13.94
C GLY A 349 0.39 0.03 -13.63
N THR A 350 0.42 0.80 -12.55
CA THR A 350 -0.66 1.74 -12.20
C THR A 350 -0.81 2.84 -13.25
N THR A 351 0.31 3.35 -13.78
CA THR A 351 0.31 4.34 -14.87
C THR A 351 -0.31 3.76 -16.15
N LEU A 352 -0.01 2.49 -16.48
CA LEU A 352 -0.65 1.78 -17.60
C LEU A 352 -2.14 1.57 -17.34
N LEU A 353 -2.52 1.19 -16.12
CA LEU A 353 -3.92 0.98 -15.77
C LEU A 353 -4.74 2.24 -16.05
N ALA A 354 -4.22 3.41 -15.65
CA ALA A 354 -4.88 4.69 -15.90
C ALA A 354 -5.08 5.02 -17.40
N ARG A 355 -4.27 4.42 -18.28
CA ARG A 355 -4.40 4.56 -19.74
C ARG A 355 -5.37 3.55 -20.37
N SER A 356 -5.85 2.57 -19.62
CA SER A 356 -6.68 1.47 -20.15
C SER A 356 -8.17 1.75 -20.14
N TYR A 357 -8.62 2.78 -19.42
CA TYR A 357 -10.04 3.08 -19.20
C TYR A 357 -10.36 4.58 -19.38
N THR A 358 -11.64 4.87 -19.64
CA THR A 358 -12.21 6.22 -19.61
C THR A 358 -12.74 6.54 -18.20
N PRO A 359 -13.05 7.82 -17.87
CA PRO A 359 -13.59 8.18 -16.54
C PRO A 359 -14.84 7.38 -16.14
N SER A 360 -15.73 7.09 -17.09
CA SER A 360 -16.95 6.27 -16.86
C SER A 360 -16.67 4.79 -16.58
N GLU A 361 -15.47 4.29 -16.93
CA GLU A 361 -15.04 2.90 -16.77
C GLU A 361 -14.13 2.71 -15.54
N GLN A 362 -13.68 3.80 -14.92
CA GLN A 362 -12.64 3.83 -13.89
C GLN A 362 -12.94 2.88 -12.72
N ALA A 363 -14.10 3.02 -12.09
CA ALA A 363 -14.44 2.27 -10.88
C ALA A 363 -14.42 0.75 -11.10
N LYS A 364 -15.03 0.27 -12.18
CA LYS A 364 -15.07 -1.17 -12.51
C LYS A 364 -13.72 -1.73 -12.90
N THR A 365 -12.90 -0.93 -13.62
CA THR A 365 -11.59 -1.36 -14.11
C THR A 365 -10.56 -1.40 -13.00
N GLN A 366 -10.50 -0.35 -12.17
CA GLN A 366 -9.64 -0.32 -10.99
C GLN A 366 -10.06 -1.38 -9.97
N GLY A 367 -11.37 -1.50 -9.68
CA GLY A 367 -11.88 -2.51 -8.74
C GLY A 367 -11.51 -3.93 -9.14
N PHE A 368 -11.60 -4.26 -10.44
CA PHE A 368 -11.21 -5.58 -10.94
C PHE A 368 -9.70 -5.80 -10.85
N SER A 369 -8.89 -4.81 -11.22
CA SER A 369 -7.42 -4.90 -11.09
C SER A 369 -6.98 -5.09 -9.64
N GLU A 370 -7.58 -4.34 -8.71
CA GLU A 370 -7.28 -4.47 -7.28
C GLU A 370 -7.73 -5.82 -6.72
N LEU A 371 -8.88 -6.33 -7.12
CA LEU A 371 -9.35 -7.66 -6.73
C LEU A 371 -8.34 -8.75 -7.12
N LEU A 372 -7.86 -8.72 -8.38
CA LEU A 372 -6.86 -9.67 -8.86
C LEU A 372 -5.54 -9.54 -8.07
N ARG A 373 -5.10 -8.31 -7.79
CA ARG A 373 -3.90 -8.05 -7.03
C ARG A 373 -4.02 -8.57 -5.59
N TYR A 374 -5.12 -8.30 -4.90
CA TYR A 374 -5.34 -8.78 -3.53
C TYR A 374 -5.45 -10.30 -3.47
N ALA A 375 -6.17 -10.93 -4.40
CA ALA A 375 -6.29 -12.38 -4.47
C ALA A 375 -4.91 -13.04 -4.67
N ALA A 376 -4.12 -12.55 -5.61
CA ALA A 376 -2.78 -13.06 -5.86
C ALA A 376 -1.84 -12.86 -4.65
N THR A 377 -1.92 -11.69 -4.00
CA THR A 377 -1.13 -11.37 -2.81
C THR A 377 -1.49 -12.30 -1.64
N ALA A 378 -2.78 -12.56 -1.41
CA ALA A 378 -3.25 -13.48 -0.38
C ALA A 378 -2.75 -14.92 -0.63
N LEU A 379 -2.86 -15.40 -1.88
CA LEU A 379 -2.34 -16.71 -2.27
C LEU A 379 -0.82 -16.81 -2.07
N ALA A 380 -0.07 -15.76 -2.44
CA ALA A 380 1.36 -15.70 -2.25
C ALA A 380 1.74 -15.78 -0.77
N THR A 381 1.07 -15.01 0.09
CA THR A 381 1.34 -14.98 1.52
C THR A 381 0.99 -16.31 2.19
N LEU A 382 -0.15 -16.92 1.83
CA LEU A 382 -0.55 -18.25 2.32
C LEU A 382 0.43 -19.35 1.87
N GLY A 383 0.94 -19.27 0.63
CA GLY A 383 1.85 -20.25 0.07
C GLY A 383 3.29 -20.14 0.55
N ALA A 384 3.72 -18.95 1.04
CA ALA A 384 5.11 -18.68 1.38
C ALA A 384 5.66 -19.61 2.48
N GLY A 385 4.91 -19.82 3.57
CA GLY A 385 5.32 -20.69 4.67
C GLY A 385 5.46 -22.16 4.28
N PRO A 386 4.41 -22.79 3.75
CA PRO A 386 4.46 -24.19 3.30
C PRO A 386 5.56 -24.47 2.27
N LEU A 387 5.74 -23.56 1.30
CA LEU A 387 6.79 -23.74 0.30
C LEU A 387 8.19 -23.57 0.91
N LEU A 388 8.39 -22.59 1.80
CA LEU A 388 9.66 -22.41 2.49
C LEU A 388 9.98 -23.62 3.36
N ALA A 389 9.02 -24.13 4.13
CA ALA A 389 9.23 -25.26 5.02
C ALA A 389 9.56 -26.55 4.26
N ARG A 390 8.94 -26.76 3.07
CA ARG A 390 9.11 -27.98 2.30
C ARG A 390 10.31 -27.95 1.36
N PHE A 391 10.59 -26.82 0.73
CA PHE A 391 11.56 -26.72 -0.38
C PHE A 391 12.74 -25.80 -0.08
N GLY A 392 12.70 -25.05 1.01
CA GLY A 392 13.74 -24.11 1.43
C GLY A 392 13.76 -22.81 0.60
N TRP A 393 14.66 -21.91 1.00
CA TRP A 393 14.75 -20.54 0.48
C TRP A 393 15.09 -20.45 -1.00
N GLN A 394 16.07 -21.25 -1.45
CA GLN A 394 16.53 -21.21 -2.85
C GLN A 394 15.43 -21.64 -3.81
N THR A 395 14.75 -22.77 -3.52
CA THR A 395 13.66 -23.29 -4.36
C THR A 395 12.45 -22.36 -4.38
N LEU A 396 12.17 -21.70 -3.25
CA LEU A 396 11.11 -20.69 -3.16
C LEU A 396 11.38 -19.55 -4.17
N ASN A 397 12.62 -19.12 -4.34
CA ASN A 397 12.98 -18.09 -5.31
C ASN A 397 12.88 -18.58 -6.77
N VAL A 398 13.02 -19.86 -7.04
CA VAL A 398 12.75 -20.44 -8.39
C VAL A 398 11.26 -20.31 -8.74
N ALA A 399 10.36 -20.48 -7.78
CA ALA A 399 8.92 -20.44 -8.02
C ALA A 399 8.40 -19.08 -8.54
N ILE A 400 9.15 -17.99 -8.36
CA ILE A 400 8.74 -16.68 -8.90
C ILE A 400 9.13 -16.47 -10.37
N LEU A 401 10.05 -17.26 -10.93
CA LEU A 401 10.55 -17.08 -12.30
C LEU A 401 9.45 -17.18 -13.36
N PRO A 402 8.52 -18.16 -13.31
CA PRO A 402 7.42 -18.22 -14.27
C PRO A 402 6.52 -16.99 -14.22
N ILE A 403 6.28 -16.43 -13.02
CA ILE A 403 5.45 -15.25 -12.82
C ILE A 403 6.11 -14.03 -13.47
N LEU A 404 7.40 -13.85 -13.25
CA LEU A 404 8.19 -12.78 -13.88
C LEU A 404 8.22 -12.92 -15.40
N LEU A 405 8.38 -14.14 -15.91
CA LEU A 405 8.38 -14.41 -17.34
C LEU A 405 7.04 -14.02 -17.97
N LEU A 406 5.92 -14.44 -17.39
CA LEU A 406 4.58 -14.09 -17.89
C LEU A 406 4.37 -12.58 -17.91
N SER A 407 4.82 -11.87 -16.86
CA SER A 407 4.72 -10.42 -16.81
C SER A 407 5.64 -9.73 -17.84
N ALA A 408 6.83 -10.28 -18.09
CA ALA A 408 7.74 -9.79 -19.12
C ALA A 408 7.15 -9.97 -20.52
N LEU A 409 6.56 -11.14 -20.81
CA LEU A 409 5.90 -11.41 -22.10
C LEU A 409 4.71 -10.48 -22.32
N ALA A 410 3.88 -10.26 -21.30
CA ALA A 410 2.75 -9.33 -21.38
C ALA A 410 3.22 -7.88 -21.64
N THR A 411 4.30 -7.47 -21.00
CA THR A 411 4.90 -6.14 -21.19
C THR A 411 5.50 -6.00 -22.60
N ALA A 412 6.22 -7.01 -23.06
CA ALA A 412 6.80 -7.04 -24.42
C ALA A 412 5.70 -7.01 -25.49
N TYR A 413 4.65 -7.79 -25.31
CA TYR A 413 3.47 -7.79 -26.22
C TYR A 413 2.86 -6.39 -26.36
N TRP A 414 2.64 -5.69 -25.24
CA TRP A 414 2.16 -4.32 -25.25
C TRP A 414 3.14 -3.37 -25.96
N MET A 415 4.44 -3.46 -25.67
CA MET A 415 5.47 -2.60 -26.29
C MET A 415 5.57 -2.79 -27.80
N LEU A 416 5.47 -4.02 -28.30
CA LEU A 416 5.49 -4.33 -29.73
C LEU A 416 4.27 -3.78 -30.43
N GLY A 417 3.09 -3.90 -29.82
CA GLY A 417 1.84 -3.32 -30.35
C GLY A 417 1.90 -1.80 -30.51
N GLN A 418 2.60 -1.09 -29.58
CA GLN A 418 2.80 0.36 -29.69
C GLN A 418 3.70 0.75 -30.88
N ARG A 419 4.76 -0.04 -31.13
CA ARG A 419 5.69 0.22 -32.24
C ARG A 419 5.02 -0.02 -33.63
N ALA A 420 4.14 -1.00 -33.71
CA ALA A 420 3.40 -1.30 -34.95
C ALA A 420 2.38 -0.21 -35.32
N GLY A 421 1.88 0.56 -34.36
CA GLY A 421 0.93 1.66 -34.57
C GLY A 421 1.56 3.03 -34.82
N GLN A 422 2.88 3.18 -34.74
CA GLN A 422 3.57 4.44 -35.08
C GLN A 422 3.88 4.47 -36.57
N PRO A 423 3.54 5.57 -37.31
CA PRO A 423 4.00 5.74 -38.68
C PRO A 423 5.53 5.69 -38.70
N ARG A 424 6.10 4.88 -39.60
CA ARG A 424 7.56 4.87 -39.80
C ARG A 424 7.97 6.28 -40.25
N PRO A 425 9.00 6.88 -39.62
CA PRO A 425 9.58 8.12 -40.16
C PRO A 425 10.04 7.84 -41.61
N ALA A 426 9.60 8.70 -42.52
CA ALA A 426 9.97 8.66 -43.94
C ALA A 426 11.45 9.01 -44.13
#